data_ff620a771f0ce2849e864a67bf017390
#
_entry.id   ff620a771f0ce2849e864a67bf017390
#
_cell.length_a   1.000
_cell.length_b   1.000
_cell.length_c   1.000
_cell.angle_alpha   90.00
_cell.angle_beta   90.00
_cell.angle_gamma   90.00
#
_symmetry.space_group_name_H-M   'P 1'
#
loop_
_entity.id
_entity.type
_entity.pdbx_description
1 polymer ?
#
loop_
_entity_poly.entity_id
_entity_poly.type
_entity_poly.pdbx_seq_one_letter_code
_entity_poly.pdbx_strand_id
1 'polypeptide(L)'
;MSIRIGIANDVRLATEVLRRVVEGDPRLSVAWTAIDGAEALRLCSEQPVDLVLMDLKMPNMDGVEATRRIMATCPCPILIVTSTIDGHLDMVYEALGFGALDVTTTPVVGDNRIADSGDALQRKIHGLCKAHGAEPRATKSLTATVSRQGEIVQAGPSMMLIGASTGGPAVIMDILSALPASFPAAIVIAQHIDPEFVKGLAEWLGSHSKNPVKLAEAGERITAGTVYIAASDRNLILSAPDRFDYTDEPKGSFYKPCINALFTSAARQCGKNSAAVLLTGMGSDGAEGLLALKQAGIATAAQEAQSCVVYGMPRAAAALGAAALIATPSELSDFLIHKFIGNTQHG
;
A
#
# COMPACT_ATOMS: atom_id res chain seq x y z
N MET A 1 -21.42 -10.79 15.96
CA MET A 1 -20.69 -9.90 16.88
C MET A 1 -20.40 -8.62 16.13
N SER A 2 -20.57 -7.45 16.76
CA SER A 2 -20.19 -6.17 16.17
C SER A 2 -18.67 -5.97 16.29
N ILE A 3 -18.06 -5.33 15.30
CA ILE A 3 -16.65 -4.90 15.31
C ILE A 3 -16.54 -3.75 16.31
N ARG A 4 -15.64 -3.87 17.28
CA ARG A 4 -15.44 -2.90 18.36
C ARG A 4 -14.35 -1.91 17.98
N ILE A 5 -14.65 -0.63 17.97
CA ILE A 5 -13.78 0.46 17.55
C ILE A 5 -13.40 1.35 18.74
N GLY A 6 -12.10 1.60 18.91
CA GLY A 6 -11.60 2.67 19.76
C GLY A 6 -11.41 3.95 18.95
N ILE A 7 -11.68 5.12 19.53
CA ILE A 7 -11.45 6.41 18.89
C ILE A 7 -10.55 7.26 19.79
N ALA A 8 -9.36 7.60 19.33
CA ALA A 8 -8.44 8.50 20.01
C ALA A 8 -8.33 9.82 19.24
N ASN A 9 -8.89 10.91 19.79
CA ASN A 9 -8.88 12.24 19.19
C ASN A 9 -9.18 13.29 20.27
N ASP A 10 -8.39 14.35 20.36
CA ASP A 10 -8.56 15.44 21.35
C ASP A 10 -9.63 16.46 20.95
N VAL A 11 -10.03 16.48 19.68
CA VAL A 11 -11.05 17.39 19.15
C VAL A 11 -12.44 16.74 19.26
N ARG A 12 -13.26 17.24 20.19
CA ARG A 12 -14.62 16.69 20.44
C ARG A 12 -15.48 16.60 19.19
N LEU A 13 -15.40 17.57 18.29
CA LEU A 13 -16.20 17.57 17.05
C LEU A 13 -15.73 16.41 16.12
N ALA A 14 -14.44 16.19 15.98
CA ALA A 14 -13.90 15.09 15.19
C ALA A 14 -14.29 13.74 15.78
N THR A 15 -14.17 13.59 17.11
CA THR A 15 -14.63 12.38 17.84
C THR A 15 -16.11 12.08 17.57
N GLU A 16 -16.96 13.11 17.61
CA GLU A 16 -18.40 12.95 17.36
C GLU A 16 -18.71 12.57 15.90
N VAL A 17 -17.99 13.16 14.94
CA VAL A 17 -18.10 12.79 13.51
C VAL A 17 -17.70 11.34 13.30
N LEU A 18 -16.55 10.93 13.82
CA LEU A 18 -16.07 9.55 13.72
C LEU A 18 -17.05 8.58 14.38
N ARG A 19 -17.58 8.92 15.57
CA ARG A 19 -18.63 8.13 16.24
C ARG A 19 -19.85 7.93 15.36
N ARG A 20 -20.38 8.99 14.76
CA ARG A 20 -21.56 8.90 13.87
C ARG A 20 -21.28 8.05 12.64
N VAL A 21 -20.11 8.15 12.04
CA VAL A 21 -19.72 7.30 10.92
C VAL A 21 -19.67 5.84 11.36
N VAL A 22 -19.03 5.53 12.49
CA VAL A 22 -18.95 4.16 13.01
C VAL A 22 -20.34 3.62 13.36
N GLU A 23 -21.15 4.35 14.13
CA GLU A 23 -22.49 3.91 14.58
C GLU A 23 -23.53 3.92 13.46
N GLY A 24 -23.25 4.55 12.32
CA GLY A 24 -24.06 4.49 11.10
C GLY A 24 -24.09 3.11 10.44
N ASP A 25 -23.14 2.23 10.76
CA ASP A 25 -23.15 0.84 10.33
C ASP A 25 -23.47 -0.09 11.51
N PRO A 26 -24.59 -0.85 11.48
CA PRO A 26 -25.01 -1.71 12.59
C PRO A 26 -24.03 -2.85 12.93
N ARG A 27 -23.03 -3.09 12.07
CA ARG A 27 -21.96 -4.07 12.30
C ARG A 27 -20.79 -3.51 13.09
N LEU A 28 -20.73 -2.18 13.30
CA LEU A 28 -19.68 -1.49 14.02
C LEU A 28 -20.22 -0.95 15.35
N SER A 29 -19.36 -0.80 16.34
CA SER A 29 -19.72 -0.17 17.62
C SER A 29 -18.51 0.54 18.22
N VAL A 30 -18.71 1.72 18.81
CA VAL A 30 -17.66 2.42 19.54
C VAL A 30 -17.53 1.80 20.93
N ALA A 31 -16.37 1.22 21.24
CA ALA A 31 -16.08 0.62 22.53
C ALA A 31 -15.64 1.67 23.56
N TRP A 32 -14.81 2.60 23.14
CA TRP A 32 -14.31 3.70 23.96
C TRP A 32 -13.84 4.88 23.11
N THR A 33 -13.68 6.04 23.78
CA THR A 33 -13.03 7.23 23.23
C THR A 33 -11.94 7.70 24.17
N ALA A 34 -10.82 8.16 23.63
CA ALA A 34 -9.69 8.73 24.33
C ALA A 34 -9.39 10.14 23.81
N ILE A 35 -8.93 11.02 24.68
CA ILE A 35 -8.57 12.41 24.36
C ILE A 35 -7.07 12.59 24.14
N ASP A 36 -6.28 11.56 24.41
CA ASP A 36 -4.83 11.55 24.16
C ASP A 36 -4.32 10.11 23.98
N GLY A 37 -3.06 10.00 23.55
CA GLY A 37 -2.42 8.70 23.30
C GLY A 37 -2.17 7.87 24.56
N ALA A 38 -2.01 8.52 25.74
CA ALA A 38 -1.79 7.80 27.00
C ALA A 38 -3.08 7.11 27.46
N GLU A 39 -4.21 7.80 27.33
CA GLU A 39 -5.52 7.23 27.58
C GLU A 39 -5.86 6.13 26.59
N ALA A 40 -5.56 6.32 25.29
CA ALA A 40 -5.75 5.31 24.26
C ALA A 40 -4.96 4.03 24.57
N LEU A 41 -3.70 4.13 24.95
CA LEU A 41 -2.85 3.00 25.34
C LEU A 41 -3.44 2.25 26.55
N ARG A 42 -3.85 2.98 27.57
CA ARG A 42 -4.49 2.39 28.76
C ARG A 42 -5.78 1.65 28.40
N LEU A 43 -6.66 2.28 27.61
CA LEU A 43 -7.93 1.69 27.19
C LEU A 43 -7.74 0.48 26.27
N CYS A 44 -6.75 0.50 25.36
CA CYS A 44 -6.41 -0.69 24.57
C CYS A 44 -6.05 -1.90 25.44
N SER A 45 -5.30 -1.67 26.52
CA SER A 45 -4.90 -2.74 27.44
C SER A 45 -6.04 -3.26 28.30
N GLU A 46 -6.92 -2.36 28.78
CA GLU A 46 -8.05 -2.69 29.68
C GLU A 46 -9.27 -3.22 28.91
N GLN A 47 -9.52 -2.70 27.72
CA GLN A 47 -10.68 -2.98 26.89
C GLN A 47 -10.29 -3.20 25.43
N PRO A 48 -9.74 -4.38 25.08
CA PRO A 48 -9.30 -4.66 23.71
C PRO A 48 -10.37 -4.39 22.67
N VAL A 49 -9.94 -3.86 21.52
CA VAL A 49 -10.79 -3.52 20.36
C VAL A 49 -10.28 -4.17 19.09
N ASP A 50 -11.13 -4.22 18.07
CA ASP A 50 -10.77 -4.80 16.77
C ASP A 50 -10.01 -3.82 15.90
N LEU A 51 -10.17 -2.48 16.16
CA LEU A 51 -9.42 -1.43 15.45
C LEU A 51 -9.48 -0.13 16.26
N VAL A 52 -8.39 0.64 16.21
CA VAL A 52 -8.32 2.01 16.73
C VAL A 52 -8.29 3.00 15.58
N LEU A 53 -9.17 4.00 15.62
CA LEU A 53 -9.07 5.24 14.85
C LEU A 53 -8.21 6.21 15.66
N MET A 54 -7.01 6.54 15.16
CA MET A 54 -6.00 7.28 15.90
C MET A 54 -5.72 8.62 15.22
N ASP A 55 -5.95 9.72 15.94
CA ASP A 55 -5.43 11.01 15.51
C ASP A 55 -3.94 11.12 15.84
N LEU A 56 -3.23 11.93 15.07
CA LEU A 56 -1.79 12.14 15.25
C LEU A 56 -1.50 13.22 16.28
N LYS A 57 -2.24 14.32 16.25
CA LYS A 57 -2.01 15.44 17.17
C LYS A 57 -2.91 15.34 18.38
N MET A 58 -2.33 14.94 19.49
CA MET A 58 -3.02 14.90 20.77
C MET A 58 -2.09 15.43 21.89
N PRO A 59 -2.63 16.01 22.97
CA PRO A 59 -1.84 16.43 24.11
C PRO A 59 -1.20 15.23 24.84
N ASN A 60 -0.23 15.49 25.70
CA ASN A 60 0.46 14.52 26.57
C ASN A 60 1.24 13.42 25.80
N MET A 61 0.58 12.65 24.98
CA MET A 61 1.14 11.64 24.10
C MET A 61 0.46 11.71 22.74
N ASP A 62 1.24 11.98 21.70
CA ASP A 62 0.76 12.03 20.33
C ASP A 62 0.43 10.64 19.75
N GLY A 63 -0.20 10.62 18.58
CA GLY A 63 -0.62 9.38 17.93
C GLY A 63 0.52 8.50 17.43
N VAL A 64 1.69 9.09 17.15
CA VAL A 64 2.89 8.35 16.72
C VAL A 64 3.42 7.52 17.88
N GLU A 65 3.69 8.17 19.01
CA GLU A 65 4.18 7.51 20.23
C GLU A 65 3.13 6.53 20.79
N ALA A 66 1.84 6.87 20.71
CA ALA A 66 0.74 5.96 21.08
C ALA A 66 0.75 4.71 20.19
N THR A 67 0.86 4.88 18.88
CA THR A 67 0.97 3.75 17.93
C THR A 67 2.15 2.85 18.26
N ARG A 68 3.34 3.43 18.44
CA ARG A 68 4.55 2.69 18.80
C ARG A 68 4.37 1.86 20.07
N ARG A 69 3.78 2.45 21.12
CA ARG A 69 3.56 1.76 22.41
C ARG A 69 2.48 0.72 22.34
N ILE A 70 1.34 1.01 21.69
CA ILE A 70 0.24 0.05 21.51
C ILE A 70 0.75 -1.18 20.76
N MET A 71 1.46 -0.99 19.64
CA MET A 71 2.00 -2.09 18.85
C MET A 71 3.03 -2.93 19.63
N ALA A 72 3.77 -2.33 20.58
CA ALA A 72 4.72 -3.05 21.41
C ALA A 72 4.10 -3.80 22.60
N THR A 73 2.95 -3.36 23.14
CA THR A 73 2.42 -3.87 24.43
C THR A 73 1.08 -4.57 24.29
N CYS A 74 0.19 -4.08 23.45
CA CYS A 74 -1.16 -4.61 23.23
C CYS A 74 -1.54 -4.45 21.75
N PRO A 75 -0.83 -5.12 20.82
CA PRO A 75 -0.95 -4.86 19.39
C PRO A 75 -2.37 -5.06 18.90
N CYS A 76 -2.89 -4.03 18.23
CA CYS A 76 -4.20 -4.04 17.58
C CYS A 76 -4.13 -3.24 16.27
N PRO A 77 -5.03 -3.49 15.31
CA PRO A 77 -5.15 -2.68 14.09
C PRO A 77 -5.31 -1.20 14.39
N ILE A 78 -4.48 -0.33 13.80
CA ILE A 78 -4.55 1.12 13.93
C ILE A 78 -4.73 1.74 12.55
N LEU A 79 -5.78 2.55 12.38
CA LEU A 79 -6.02 3.40 11.23
C LEU A 79 -5.80 4.86 11.65
N ILE A 80 -4.83 5.51 11.06
CA ILE A 80 -4.60 6.93 11.29
C ILE A 80 -5.73 7.74 10.64
N VAL A 81 -6.31 8.65 11.41
CA VAL A 81 -7.38 9.55 10.94
C VAL A 81 -6.97 10.98 11.28
N THR A 82 -6.60 11.77 10.29
CA THR A 82 -6.12 13.14 10.51
C THR A 82 -6.95 14.16 9.76
N SER A 83 -7.18 15.32 10.40
CA SER A 83 -7.90 16.44 9.80
C SER A 83 -6.97 17.43 9.09
N THR A 84 -5.67 17.38 9.33
CA THR A 84 -4.67 18.33 8.84
C THR A 84 -3.52 17.57 8.18
N ILE A 85 -3.32 17.81 6.90
CA ILE A 85 -2.28 17.17 6.10
C ILE A 85 -1.04 18.03 6.05
N ASP A 86 -1.22 19.35 5.96
CA ASP A 86 -0.12 20.29 5.88
C ASP A 86 0.72 20.33 7.18
N GLY A 87 2.01 20.02 7.03
CA GLY A 87 3.02 20.07 8.10
C GLY A 87 3.05 18.85 9.03
N HIS A 88 2.35 17.74 8.73
CA HIS A 88 2.33 16.53 9.59
C HIS A 88 2.50 15.22 8.83
N LEU A 89 2.89 15.29 7.55
CA LEU A 89 3.12 14.10 6.73
C LEU A 89 4.21 13.20 7.34
N ASP A 90 5.24 13.78 7.94
CA ASP A 90 6.29 13.00 8.64
C ASP A 90 5.70 12.13 9.75
N MET A 91 4.79 12.66 10.57
CA MET A 91 4.12 11.91 11.63
C MET A 91 3.26 10.76 11.08
N VAL A 92 2.57 10.97 9.95
CA VAL A 92 1.77 9.91 9.29
C VAL A 92 2.67 8.72 8.95
N TYR A 93 3.78 8.98 8.27
CA TYR A 93 4.66 7.91 7.80
C TYR A 93 5.47 7.29 8.94
N GLU A 94 5.81 8.06 9.97
CA GLU A 94 6.42 7.52 11.18
C GLU A 94 5.46 6.57 11.91
N ALA A 95 4.17 6.92 12.03
CA ALA A 95 3.15 6.03 12.59
C ALA A 95 2.96 4.76 11.74
N LEU A 96 2.98 4.87 10.40
CA LEU A 96 2.95 3.71 9.50
C LEU A 96 4.21 2.84 9.68
N GLY A 97 5.38 3.43 9.87
CA GLY A 97 6.63 2.73 10.20
C GLY A 97 6.57 1.99 11.54
N PHE A 98 5.82 2.48 12.52
CA PHE A 98 5.58 1.81 13.81
C PHE A 98 4.43 0.79 13.78
N GLY A 99 3.79 0.57 12.62
CA GLY A 99 2.81 -0.50 12.44
C GLY A 99 1.35 -0.03 12.34
N ALA A 100 1.07 1.27 12.21
CA ALA A 100 -0.24 1.69 11.75
C ALA A 100 -0.50 1.13 10.34
N LEU A 101 -1.74 0.71 10.07
CA LEU A 101 -2.03 -0.09 8.88
C LEU A 101 -2.31 0.76 7.64
N ASP A 102 -2.92 1.94 7.84
CA ASP A 102 -3.32 2.83 6.76
C ASP A 102 -3.58 4.23 7.33
N VAL A 103 -3.81 5.20 6.45
CA VAL A 103 -4.17 6.58 6.77
C VAL A 103 -5.40 7.02 5.98
N THR A 104 -6.20 7.90 6.56
CA THR A 104 -7.32 8.56 5.89
C THR A 104 -7.56 9.95 6.48
N THR A 105 -8.24 10.80 5.72
CA THR A 105 -8.68 12.11 6.24
C THR A 105 -9.92 11.95 7.13
N THR A 106 -10.03 12.82 8.13
CA THR A 106 -11.26 12.91 8.97
C THR A 106 -12.43 13.33 8.09
N PRO A 107 -13.57 12.61 8.09
CA PRO A 107 -14.77 13.03 7.36
C PRO A 107 -15.22 14.43 7.77
N VAL A 108 -15.53 15.31 6.80
CA VAL A 108 -15.94 16.71 7.05
C VAL A 108 -17.45 16.81 7.09
N VAL A 109 -18.00 17.49 8.12
CA VAL A 109 -19.44 17.75 8.26
C VAL A 109 -19.85 18.94 7.38
N GLY A 110 -20.77 18.77 6.43
CA GLY A 110 -21.40 19.92 5.77
C GLY A 110 -21.67 19.84 4.28
N ASP A 111 -21.33 18.79 3.57
CA ASP A 111 -21.58 18.63 2.12
C ASP A 111 -22.07 17.22 1.78
N ASN A 112 -22.69 17.03 0.59
CA ASN A 112 -23.04 15.69 0.07
C ASN A 112 -21.85 14.70 0.03
N ARG A 113 -20.63 15.22 0.24
CA ARG A 113 -19.39 14.44 0.41
C ARG A 113 -19.29 13.67 1.72
N ILE A 114 -20.14 13.92 2.74
CA ILE A 114 -20.11 13.17 4.02
C ILE A 114 -20.50 11.73 3.79
N ALA A 115 -21.51 11.47 2.97
CA ALA A 115 -21.93 10.11 2.66
C ALA A 115 -20.77 9.36 2.00
N ASP A 116 -20.11 9.94 1.02
CA ASP A 116 -19.00 9.30 0.28
C ASP A 116 -17.77 9.07 1.17
N SER A 117 -17.37 10.05 2.02
CA SER A 117 -16.21 9.93 2.92
C SER A 117 -16.49 9.03 4.13
N GLY A 118 -17.71 9.06 4.66
CA GLY A 118 -18.15 8.14 5.71
C GLY A 118 -18.16 6.70 5.25
N ASP A 119 -18.71 6.44 4.04
CA ASP A 119 -18.73 5.12 3.42
C ASP A 119 -17.31 4.64 3.09
N ALA A 120 -16.41 5.53 2.70
CA ALA A 120 -15.01 5.19 2.46
C ALA A 120 -14.31 4.76 3.76
N LEU A 121 -14.52 5.47 4.87
CA LEU A 121 -13.99 5.11 6.18
C LEU A 121 -14.56 3.77 6.66
N GLN A 122 -15.87 3.55 6.56
CA GLN A 122 -16.50 2.27 6.92
C GLN A 122 -15.94 1.10 6.11
N ARG A 123 -15.73 1.28 4.79
CA ARG A 123 -15.09 0.26 3.93
C ARG A 123 -13.66 -0.05 4.38
N LYS A 124 -12.85 0.97 4.72
CA LYS A 124 -11.49 0.78 5.27
C LYS A 124 -11.54 0.00 6.59
N ILE A 125 -12.41 0.37 7.52
CA ILE A 125 -12.60 -0.33 8.81
C ILE A 125 -12.92 -1.82 8.58
N HIS A 126 -13.94 -2.11 7.76
CA HIS A 126 -14.30 -3.50 7.47
C HIS A 126 -13.18 -4.29 6.80
N GLY A 127 -12.46 -3.65 5.87
CA GLY A 127 -11.32 -4.26 5.20
C GLY A 127 -10.22 -4.66 6.18
N LEU A 128 -9.84 -3.75 7.07
CA LEU A 128 -8.79 -3.96 8.07
C LEU A 128 -9.18 -5.05 9.09
N CYS A 129 -10.39 -4.99 9.63
CA CYS A 129 -10.85 -5.97 10.63
C CYS A 129 -11.06 -7.37 10.02
N LYS A 130 -11.56 -7.47 8.78
CA LYS A 130 -11.73 -8.75 8.08
C LYS A 130 -10.39 -9.43 7.77
N ALA A 131 -9.37 -8.65 7.49
CA ALA A 131 -8.03 -9.17 7.20
C ALA A 131 -7.36 -9.78 8.44
N HIS A 132 -7.59 -9.21 9.62
CA HIS A 132 -7.03 -9.70 10.89
C HIS A 132 -7.78 -10.92 11.48
N GLY A 133 -9.01 -11.21 11.01
CA GLY A 133 -9.83 -12.35 11.49
C GLY A 133 -9.84 -13.59 10.62
N ALA A 134 -9.14 -13.62 9.48
CA ALA A 134 -9.21 -14.70 8.51
C ALA A 134 -7.99 -15.65 8.59
N GLU A 135 -8.19 -16.87 9.06
CA GLU A 135 -7.21 -17.96 8.92
C GLU A 135 -6.98 -18.31 7.42
N PRO A 136 -5.73 -18.62 7.02
CA PRO A 136 -5.40 -18.93 5.63
C PRO A 136 -5.92 -20.31 5.20
N ARG A 137 -6.88 -20.34 4.28
CA ARG A 137 -7.26 -21.58 3.57
C ARG A 137 -6.41 -21.75 2.32
N ALA A 138 -5.63 -22.82 2.29
CA ALA A 138 -4.86 -23.24 1.14
C ALA A 138 -5.75 -23.56 -0.09
N THR A 139 -5.47 -22.95 -1.24
CA THR A 139 -6.11 -23.26 -2.52
C THR A 139 -5.12 -23.90 -3.48
N LYS A 140 -5.60 -24.97 -4.15
CA LYS A 140 -4.85 -25.82 -5.11
C LYS A 140 -4.53 -25.06 -6.40
N SER A 141 -3.32 -25.31 -6.90
CA SER A 141 -2.80 -24.85 -8.19
C SER A 141 -3.61 -25.41 -9.38
N LEU A 142 -3.94 -24.52 -10.33
CA LEU A 142 -4.39 -24.88 -11.68
C LEU A 142 -3.37 -24.35 -12.68
N THR A 143 -2.79 -25.26 -13.45
CA THR A 143 -1.86 -24.98 -14.55
C THR A 143 -2.61 -24.60 -15.82
N ALA A 144 -2.31 -23.44 -16.38
CA ALA A 144 -2.79 -22.99 -17.68
C ALA A 144 -1.61 -22.84 -18.67
N THR A 145 -1.81 -23.37 -19.87
CA THR A 145 -0.85 -23.46 -20.97
C THR A 145 -0.79 -22.15 -21.77
N VAL A 146 0.41 -21.68 -22.08
CA VAL A 146 0.68 -20.42 -22.79
C VAL A 146 0.98 -20.66 -24.26
N SER A 147 0.33 -19.93 -25.16
CA SER A 147 0.71 -19.79 -26.57
C SER A 147 1.58 -18.54 -26.79
N ARG A 148 2.70 -18.71 -27.49
CA ARG A 148 3.68 -17.68 -27.80
C ARG A 148 3.34 -16.97 -29.11
N GLN A 149 3.38 -15.61 -29.10
CA GLN A 149 3.74 -14.83 -30.27
C GLN A 149 4.72 -13.75 -29.81
N GLY A 150 5.91 -13.71 -30.40
CA GLY A 150 6.98 -12.81 -30.04
C GLY A 150 7.14 -11.69 -31.06
N GLU A 151 7.01 -10.46 -30.63
CA GLU A 151 7.58 -9.29 -31.28
C GLU A 151 8.80 -8.82 -30.48
N ILE A 152 9.87 -8.42 -31.17
CA ILE A 152 11.10 -7.89 -30.57
C ILE A 152 10.77 -6.46 -30.11
N VAL A 153 10.47 -6.30 -28.83
CA VAL A 153 10.33 -4.98 -28.20
C VAL A 153 11.74 -4.39 -28.02
N GLN A 154 11.95 -3.15 -28.50
CA GLN A 154 13.17 -2.40 -28.21
C GLN A 154 13.36 -2.36 -26.69
N ALA A 155 14.54 -2.76 -26.22
CA ALA A 155 14.82 -2.88 -24.80
C ALA A 155 14.89 -1.49 -24.14
N GLY A 156 13.83 -1.11 -23.44
CA GLY A 156 13.85 -0.02 -22.45
C GLY A 156 14.71 -0.40 -21.23
N PRO A 157 14.86 0.51 -20.25
CA PRO A 157 15.58 0.21 -19.03
C PRO A 157 14.93 -0.96 -18.28
N SER A 158 15.74 -1.75 -17.58
CA SER A 158 15.22 -2.75 -16.64
C SER A 158 14.39 -2.06 -15.55
N MET A 159 13.25 -2.62 -15.21
CA MET A 159 12.34 -2.03 -14.23
C MET A 159 11.94 -3.02 -13.13
N MET A 160 11.94 -2.54 -11.89
CA MET A 160 11.28 -3.16 -10.74
C MET A 160 9.94 -2.48 -10.54
N LEU A 161 8.84 -3.21 -10.69
CA LEU A 161 7.48 -2.70 -10.52
C LEU A 161 6.93 -3.19 -9.18
N ILE A 162 6.41 -2.29 -8.37
CA ILE A 162 5.83 -2.62 -7.05
C ILE A 162 4.39 -2.11 -7.01
N GLY A 163 3.45 -3.02 -6.74
CA GLY A 163 2.06 -2.69 -6.44
C GLY A 163 1.74 -2.95 -4.97
N ALA A 164 1.13 -2.00 -4.28
CA ALA A 164 0.82 -2.12 -2.86
C ALA A 164 -0.42 -1.30 -2.46
N SER A 165 -1.00 -1.63 -1.30
CA SER A 165 -2.12 -0.91 -0.70
C SER A 165 -1.94 -0.85 0.82
N THR A 166 -2.94 -1.21 1.60
CA THR A 166 -2.93 -1.23 3.07
C THR A 166 -1.75 -2.04 3.62
N GLY A 167 -0.94 -1.44 4.50
CA GLY A 167 0.30 -2.00 5.03
C GLY A 167 1.48 -1.92 4.04
N GLY A 168 1.24 -1.45 2.81
CA GLY A 168 2.25 -1.32 1.75
C GLY A 168 3.42 -0.40 2.08
N PRO A 169 3.19 0.80 2.61
CA PRO A 169 4.27 1.77 2.85
C PRO A 169 5.43 1.20 3.67
N ALA A 170 5.15 0.49 4.77
CA ALA A 170 6.18 -0.12 5.60
C ALA A 170 6.99 -1.19 4.84
N VAL A 171 6.32 -2.07 4.09
CA VAL A 171 6.97 -3.11 3.30
C VAL A 171 7.79 -2.52 2.15
N ILE A 172 7.30 -1.47 1.50
CA ILE A 172 8.04 -0.74 0.46
C ILE A 172 9.31 -0.13 1.06
N MET A 173 9.21 0.51 2.23
CA MET A 173 10.37 1.08 2.95
C MET A 173 11.41 -0.01 3.24
N ASP A 174 11.00 -1.17 3.75
CA ASP A 174 11.91 -2.30 4.04
C ASP A 174 12.63 -2.74 2.77
N ILE A 175 11.92 -2.92 1.67
CA ILE A 175 12.50 -3.29 0.37
C ILE A 175 13.49 -2.23 -0.11
N LEU A 176 13.12 -0.95 -0.13
CA LEU A 176 13.98 0.13 -0.61
C LEU A 176 15.24 0.32 0.25
N SER A 177 15.12 0.16 1.57
CA SER A 177 16.24 0.25 2.52
C SER A 177 17.28 -0.86 2.29
N ALA A 178 16.84 -2.06 1.88
CA ALA A 178 17.69 -3.20 1.57
C ALA A 178 18.46 -3.03 0.24
N LEU A 179 17.93 -2.24 -0.71
CA LEU A 179 18.57 -2.06 -2.00
C LEU A 179 19.90 -1.28 -1.88
N PRO A 180 20.92 -1.65 -2.65
CA PRO A 180 22.17 -0.89 -2.69
C PRO A 180 22.00 0.47 -3.40
N ALA A 181 22.89 1.39 -3.12
CA ALA A 181 23.01 2.62 -3.89
C ALA A 181 23.28 2.31 -5.37
N SER A 182 22.81 3.17 -6.27
CA SER A 182 22.95 2.99 -7.73
C SER A 182 22.36 1.65 -8.22
N PHE A 183 21.18 1.30 -7.73
CA PHE A 183 20.47 0.09 -8.18
C PHE A 183 20.30 0.09 -9.71
N PRO A 184 20.62 -1.02 -10.41
CA PRO A 184 20.76 -1.00 -11.88
C PRO A 184 19.44 -0.99 -12.66
N ALA A 185 18.30 -0.88 -11.98
CA ALA A 185 16.97 -0.78 -12.58
C ALA A 185 16.23 0.48 -12.10
N ALA A 186 15.27 0.95 -12.87
CA ALA A 186 14.28 1.90 -12.39
C ALA A 186 13.28 1.20 -11.46
N ILE A 187 12.88 1.83 -10.38
CA ILE A 187 11.91 1.30 -9.43
C ILE A 187 10.63 2.10 -9.58
N VAL A 188 9.51 1.44 -9.88
CA VAL A 188 8.22 2.09 -10.13
C VAL A 188 7.18 1.56 -9.17
N ILE A 189 6.62 2.44 -8.36
CA ILE A 189 5.72 2.11 -7.26
C ILE A 189 4.33 2.66 -7.55
N ALA A 190 3.32 1.78 -7.56
CA ALA A 190 1.90 2.15 -7.48
C ALA A 190 1.36 1.74 -6.10
N GLN A 191 1.22 2.71 -5.21
CA GLN A 191 0.67 2.56 -3.87
C GLN A 191 -0.74 3.17 -3.83
N HIS A 192 -1.75 2.39 -3.44
CA HIS A 192 -3.08 2.95 -3.15
C HIS A 192 -3.00 3.84 -1.92
N ILE A 193 -3.14 5.12 -2.12
CA ILE A 193 -3.11 6.15 -1.07
C ILE A 193 -3.88 7.38 -1.55
N ASP A 194 -4.49 8.13 -0.63
CA ASP A 194 -5.17 9.36 -1.02
C ASP A 194 -4.17 10.39 -1.60
N PRO A 195 -4.55 11.17 -2.63
CA PRO A 195 -3.65 12.10 -3.34
C PRO A 195 -2.88 13.05 -2.42
N GLU A 196 -3.53 13.46 -1.33
CA GLU A 196 -2.97 14.41 -0.36
C GLU A 196 -1.75 13.87 0.39
N PHE A 197 -1.61 12.53 0.48
CA PHE A 197 -0.48 11.88 1.17
C PHE A 197 0.67 11.48 0.25
N VAL A 198 0.49 11.46 -1.07
CA VAL A 198 1.48 10.88 -1.98
C VAL A 198 2.82 11.60 -1.96
N LYS A 199 2.82 12.92 -1.78
CA LYS A 199 4.05 13.73 -1.68
C LYS A 199 4.86 13.35 -0.45
N GLY A 200 4.19 13.27 0.71
CA GLY A 200 4.85 12.85 1.96
C GLY A 200 5.36 11.41 1.88
N LEU A 201 4.64 10.50 1.18
CA LEU A 201 5.16 9.16 0.93
C LEU A 201 6.50 9.22 0.19
N ALA A 202 6.61 10.04 -0.84
CA ALA A 202 7.85 10.20 -1.61
C ALA A 202 8.99 10.75 -0.74
N GLU A 203 8.73 11.75 0.06
CA GLU A 203 9.70 12.36 0.99
C GLU A 203 10.17 11.35 2.05
N TRP A 204 9.23 10.66 2.68
CA TRP A 204 9.52 9.66 3.70
C TRP A 204 10.29 8.46 3.13
N LEU A 205 9.87 7.89 2.01
CA LEU A 205 10.63 6.81 1.36
C LEU A 205 12.01 7.29 0.90
N GLY A 206 12.13 8.56 0.49
CA GLY A 206 13.41 9.18 0.12
C GLY A 206 14.40 9.25 1.28
N SER A 207 13.92 9.46 2.52
CA SER A 207 14.79 9.47 3.71
C SER A 207 15.32 8.09 4.10
N HIS A 208 14.67 7.01 3.63
CA HIS A 208 15.05 5.61 3.91
C HIS A 208 15.71 4.91 2.70
N SER A 209 15.65 5.50 1.52
CA SER A 209 16.22 4.93 0.30
C SER A 209 17.63 5.46 0.03
N LYS A 210 18.52 4.58 -0.43
CA LYS A 210 19.86 4.95 -0.95
C LYS A 210 19.81 5.45 -2.40
N ASN A 211 18.65 5.34 -3.05
CA ASN A 211 18.42 5.77 -4.42
C ASN A 211 17.44 6.96 -4.41
N PRO A 212 17.57 7.95 -5.32
CA PRO A 212 16.68 9.10 -5.35
C PRO A 212 15.23 8.70 -5.56
N VAL A 213 14.32 9.30 -4.78
CA VAL A 213 12.88 9.05 -4.83
C VAL A 213 12.16 10.30 -5.32
N LYS A 214 11.23 10.15 -6.25
CA LYS A 214 10.41 11.25 -6.77
C LYS A 214 9.04 10.77 -7.25
N LEU A 215 8.13 11.68 -7.46
CA LEU A 215 6.87 11.41 -8.17
C LEU A 215 7.15 11.26 -9.66
N ALA A 216 6.50 10.29 -10.31
CA ALA A 216 6.55 10.10 -11.75
C ALA A 216 5.79 11.23 -12.47
N GLU A 217 6.34 11.77 -13.54
CA GLU A 217 5.73 12.84 -14.33
C GLU A 217 5.29 12.33 -15.72
N ALA A 218 4.20 12.90 -16.26
CA ALA A 218 3.74 12.57 -17.61
C ALA A 218 4.80 12.95 -18.66
N GLY A 219 5.08 12.05 -19.61
CA GLY A 219 6.11 12.24 -20.64
C GLY A 219 7.55 12.08 -20.14
N GLU A 220 7.77 11.85 -18.84
CA GLU A 220 9.11 11.72 -18.28
C GLU A 220 9.82 10.47 -18.78
N ARG A 221 11.12 10.60 -19.03
CA ARG A 221 11.99 9.49 -19.38
C ARG A 221 12.45 8.73 -18.14
N ILE A 222 12.28 7.43 -18.19
CA ILE A 222 12.61 6.52 -17.09
C ILE A 222 14.12 6.28 -17.03
N THR A 223 14.72 6.49 -15.85
CA THR A 223 16.16 6.36 -15.60
C THR A 223 16.42 5.29 -14.55
N ALA A 224 17.35 4.38 -14.81
CA ALA A 224 17.80 3.39 -13.83
C ALA A 224 18.37 4.07 -12.57
N GLY A 225 18.24 3.41 -11.42
CA GLY A 225 18.71 3.95 -10.13
C GLY A 225 17.79 5.01 -9.54
N THR A 226 16.59 5.21 -10.09
CA THR A 226 15.61 6.17 -9.57
C THR A 226 14.35 5.44 -9.16
N VAL A 227 13.78 5.82 -8.02
CA VAL A 227 12.50 5.36 -7.50
C VAL A 227 11.41 6.35 -7.92
N TYR A 228 10.43 5.88 -8.66
CA TYR A 228 9.30 6.65 -9.14
C TYR A 228 8.03 6.21 -8.41
N ILE A 229 7.30 7.15 -7.83
CA ILE A 229 6.02 6.91 -7.18
C ILE A 229 4.91 7.46 -8.06
N ALA A 230 3.90 6.64 -8.37
CA ALA A 230 2.73 7.09 -9.12
C ALA A 230 1.94 8.14 -8.33
N ALA A 231 1.59 9.26 -8.96
CA ALA A 231 0.62 10.19 -8.41
C ALA A 231 -0.75 9.50 -8.27
N SER A 232 -1.47 9.75 -7.18
CA SER A 232 -2.68 8.99 -6.86
C SER A 232 -3.98 9.57 -7.41
N ASP A 233 -3.93 10.68 -8.13
CA ASP A 233 -5.11 11.28 -8.78
C ASP A 233 -5.44 10.66 -10.15
N ARG A 234 -4.44 10.04 -10.82
CA ARG A 234 -4.55 9.38 -12.12
C ARG A 234 -3.78 8.06 -12.14
N ASN A 235 -4.02 7.24 -13.16
CA ASN A 235 -3.36 5.95 -13.31
C ASN A 235 -2.05 6.11 -14.10
N LEU A 236 -0.93 5.77 -13.48
CA LEU A 236 0.39 5.74 -14.12
C LEU A 236 0.45 4.58 -15.11
N ILE A 237 0.93 4.84 -16.32
CA ILE A 237 1.17 3.84 -17.36
C ILE A 237 2.55 4.06 -18.01
N LEU A 238 3.05 3.03 -18.66
CA LEU A 238 4.14 3.16 -19.62
C LEU A 238 3.55 3.42 -21.02
N SER A 239 3.79 4.61 -21.56
CA SER A 239 3.39 4.97 -22.94
C SER A 239 4.41 4.50 -23.99
N ALA A 240 5.65 4.30 -23.58
CA ALA A 240 6.75 3.73 -24.36
C ALA A 240 7.70 2.92 -23.45
N PRO A 241 8.65 2.14 -23.99
CA PRO A 241 9.59 1.34 -23.19
C PRO A 241 10.39 2.13 -22.16
N ASP A 242 10.57 3.44 -22.35
CA ASP A 242 11.35 4.33 -21.49
C ASP A 242 10.59 5.58 -21.03
N ARG A 243 9.24 5.61 -21.13
CA ARG A 243 8.44 6.81 -20.78
C ARG A 243 7.18 6.51 -20.02
N PHE A 244 6.92 7.37 -19.04
CA PHE A 244 5.65 7.42 -18.33
C PHE A 244 4.60 8.25 -19.05
N ASP A 245 3.34 7.97 -18.76
CA ASP A 245 2.21 8.83 -18.98
C ASP A 245 1.12 8.53 -17.95
N TYR A 246 0.06 9.33 -17.93
CA TYR A 246 -1.10 9.16 -17.05
C TYR A 246 -2.38 9.02 -17.84
N THR A 247 -3.26 8.13 -17.38
CA THR A 247 -4.58 7.88 -17.96
C THR A 247 -5.66 7.87 -16.89
N ASP A 248 -6.89 8.19 -17.29
CA ASP A 248 -8.08 8.01 -16.44
C ASP A 248 -8.73 6.63 -16.61
N GLU A 249 -8.22 5.82 -17.56
CA GLU A 249 -8.69 4.45 -17.76
C GLU A 249 -7.98 3.47 -16.79
N PRO A 250 -8.69 2.44 -16.26
CA PRO A 250 -10.09 2.16 -16.48
C PRO A 250 -11.02 3.14 -15.74
N LYS A 251 -12.07 3.63 -16.42
CA LYS A 251 -13.08 4.47 -15.79
C LYS A 251 -13.79 3.69 -14.67
N GLY A 252 -14.01 4.36 -13.52
CA GLY A 252 -14.69 3.76 -12.39
C GLY A 252 -13.82 2.82 -11.54
N SER A 253 -12.50 2.83 -11.72
CA SER A 253 -11.60 2.19 -10.77
C SER A 253 -11.80 2.82 -9.38
N PHE A 254 -12.07 1.96 -8.38
CA PHE A 254 -12.21 2.39 -6.99
C PHE A 254 -10.91 2.91 -6.38
N TYR A 255 -9.78 2.49 -6.93
CA TYR A 255 -8.46 2.82 -6.44
C TYR A 255 -7.66 3.55 -7.51
N LYS A 256 -7.04 4.65 -7.10
CA LYS A 256 -6.04 5.36 -7.87
C LYS A 256 -4.77 5.49 -7.02
N PRO A 257 -3.59 5.27 -7.62
CA PRO A 257 -3.37 4.76 -8.98
C PRO A 257 -3.78 3.29 -9.13
N CYS A 258 -4.39 2.89 -10.26
CA CYS A 258 -4.73 1.50 -10.56
C CYS A 258 -3.45 0.70 -10.86
N ILE A 259 -3.14 -0.30 -10.05
CA ILE A 259 -1.94 -1.15 -10.20
C ILE A 259 -2.04 -2.00 -11.47
N ASN A 260 -3.24 -2.49 -11.80
CA ASN A 260 -3.47 -3.23 -13.04
C ASN A 260 -3.15 -2.39 -14.28
N ALA A 261 -3.44 -1.08 -14.29
CA ALA A 261 -3.11 -0.20 -15.42
C ALA A 261 -1.59 -0.11 -15.62
N LEU A 262 -0.82 0.12 -14.54
CA LEU A 262 0.63 0.13 -14.59
C LEU A 262 1.18 -1.23 -15.06
N PHE A 263 0.80 -2.33 -14.44
CA PHE A 263 1.35 -3.65 -14.75
C PHE A 263 0.98 -4.12 -16.16
N THR A 264 -0.24 -3.84 -16.63
CA THR A 264 -0.68 -4.21 -17.98
C THR A 264 0.04 -3.40 -19.05
N SER A 265 0.26 -2.09 -18.83
CA SER A 265 1.06 -1.28 -19.75
C SER A 265 2.52 -1.72 -19.77
N ALA A 266 3.09 -2.03 -18.59
CA ALA A 266 4.44 -2.54 -18.46
C ALA A 266 4.64 -3.91 -19.15
N ALA A 267 3.66 -4.79 -19.11
CA ALA A 267 3.71 -6.08 -19.81
C ALA A 267 3.90 -5.95 -21.33
N ARG A 268 3.49 -4.81 -21.91
CA ARG A 268 3.63 -4.49 -23.33
C ARG A 268 4.94 -3.78 -23.67
N GLN A 269 5.55 -3.10 -22.69
CA GLN A 269 6.66 -2.15 -22.91
C GLN A 269 7.97 -2.62 -22.27
N CYS A 270 7.93 -3.37 -21.17
CA CYS A 270 9.13 -3.78 -20.45
C CYS A 270 9.84 -4.97 -21.10
N GLY A 271 11.17 -4.94 -21.05
CA GLY A 271 11.99 -6.09 -21.38
C GLY A 271 11.94 -7.18 -20.29
N LYS A 272 12.34 -8.42 -20.66
CA LYS A 272 12.37 -9.60 -19.76
C LYS A 272 13.33 -9.46 -18.57
N ASN A 273 14.22 -8.48 -18.60
CA ASN A 273 15.11 -8.16 -17.48
C ASN A 273 14.41 -7.39 -16.34
N SER A 274 13.11 -7.11 -16.49
CA SER A 274 12.29 -6.49 -15.46
C SER A 274 11.73 -7.52 -14.48
N ALA A 275 11.22 -7.04 -13.34
CA ALA A 275 10.52 -7.83 -12.33
C ALA A 275 9.34 -7.06 -11.75
N ALA A 276 8.33 -7.76 -11.24
CA ALA A 276 7.19 -7.14 -10.58
C ALA A 276 6.82 -7.87 -9.29
N VAL A 277 6.44 -7.10 -8.28
CA VAL A 277 6.01 -7.60 -6.97
C VAL A 277 4.66 -7.01 -6.60
N LEU A 278 3.74 -7.87 -6.13
CA LEU A 278 2.45 -7.45 -5.58
C LEU A 278 2.46 -7.68 -4.07
N LEU A 279 2.41 -6.59 -3.32
CA LEU A 279 2.50 -6.58 -1.86
C LEU A 279 1.12 -6.55 -1.20
N THR A 280 1.13 -6.55 0.13
CA THR A 280 -0.04 -6.44 0.99
C THR A 280 -1.03 -5.39 0.49
N GLY A 281 -2.32 -5.70 0.57
CA GLY A 281 -3.38 -4.79 0.18
C GLY A 281 -4.73 -5.46 0.04
N MET A 282 -5.79 -4.66 0.13
CA MET A 282 -7.17 -5.12 0.02
C MET A 282 -7.60 -5.26 -1.44
N GLY A 283 -8.49 -6.21 -1.71
CA GLY A 283 -9.07 -6.41 -3.04
C GLY A 283 -8.21 -7.30 -3.94
N SER A 284 -8.19 -7.00 -5.23
CA SER A 284 -7.53 -7.81 -6.27
C SER A 284 -6.78 -6.97 -7.31
N ASP A 285 -6.68 -5.64 -7.13
CA ASP A 285 -5.97 -4.80 -8.08
C ASP A 285 -4.50 -5.23 -8.18
N GLY A 286 -3.93 -5.17 -9.37
CA GLY A 286 -2.59 -5.66 -9.67
C GLY A 286 -2.50 -7.15 -9.99
N ALA A 287 -3.46 -7.99 -9.61
CA ALA A 287 -3.37 -9.43 -9.81
C ALA A 287 -3.44 -9.84 -11.30
N GLU A 288 -4.36 -9.25 -12.05
CA GLU A 288 -4.48 -9.48 -13.51
C GLU A 288 -3.30 -8.88 -14.28
N GLY A 289 -2.85 -7.69 -13.88
CA GLY A 289 -1.66 -7.06 -14.44
C GLY A 289 -0.38 -7.87 -14.16
N LEU A 290 -0.26 -8.46 -12.96
CA LEU A 290 0.86 -9.35 -12.63
C LEU A 290 0.83 -10.62 -13.49
N LEU A 291 -0.36 -11.17 -13.78
CA LEU A 291 -0.52 -12.29 -14.70
C LEU A 291 -0.08 -11.90 -16.13
N ALA A 292 -0.45 -10.73 -16.60
CA ALA A 292 -0.01 -10.23 -17.91
C ALA A 292 1.52 -10.10 -18.00
N LEU A 293 2.16 -9.58 -16.94
CA LEU A 293 3.62 -9.51 -16.84
C LEU A 293 4.27 -10.89 -16.88
N LYS A 294 3.74 -11.87 -16.13
CA LYS A 294 4.20 -13.25 -16.16
C LYS A 294 4.08 -13.87 -17.56
N GLN A 295 2.96 -13.64 -18.25
CA GLN A 295 2.74 -14.12 -19.62
C GLN A 295 3.71 -13.48 -20.62
N ALA A 296 4.12 -12.22 -20.38
CA ALA A 296 5.17 -11.53 -21.15
C ALA A 296 6.60 -12.04 -20.82
N GLY A 297 6.75 -12.97 -19.88
CA GLY A 297 8.03 -13.55 -19.48
C GLY A 297 8.83 -12.69 -18.49
N ILE A 298 8.18 -11.73 -17.83
CA ILE A 298 8.74 -10.92 -16.76
C ILE A 298 8.64 -11.70 -15.45
N ALA A 299 9.67 -11.62 -14.61
CA ALA A 299 9.70 -12.27 -13.30
C ALA A 299 8.65 -11.64 -12.37
N THR A 300 7.83 -12.48 -11.72
CA THR A 300 6.74 -12.00 -10.87
C THR A 300 6.77 -12.64 -9.49
N ALA A 301 6.49 -11.84 -8.46
CA ALA A 301 6.38 -12.32 -7.10
C ALA A 301 5.19 -11.69 -6.36
N ALA A 302 4.78 -12.30 -5.27
CA ALA A 302 3.77 -11.76 -4.37
C ALA A 302 4.19 -11.99 -2.91
N GLN A 303 3.76 -11.10 -2.03
CA GLN A 303 4.00 -11.23 -0.60
C GLN A 303 3.21 -12.41 -0.03
N GLU A 304 3.82 -13.17 0.87
CA GLU A 304 3.18 -14.30 1.54
C GLU A 304 2.10 -13.86 2.55
N ALA A 305 1.22 -14.78 2.91
CA ALA A 305 0.05 -14.49 3.73
C ALA A 305 0.40 -14.02 5.16
N GLN A 306 1.42 -14.63 5.78
CA GLN A 306 1.74 -14.38 7.19
C GLN A 306 2.38 -13.02 7.44
N SER A 307 3.08 -12.47 6.45
CA SER A 307 3.68 -11.14 6.51
C SER A 307 2.79 -10.02 5.97
N CYS A 308 1.65 -10.36 5.33
CA CYS A 308 0.69 -9.36 4.86
C CYS A 308 -0.14 -8.79 6.01
N VAL A 309 -0.27 -7.47 6.06
CA VAL A 309 -1.31 -6.79 6.85
C VAL A 309 -2.70 -7.18 6.32
N VAL A 310 -2.88 -7.15 5.00
CA VAL A 310 -4.09 -7.58 4.30
C VAL A 310 -3.72 -8.51 3.16
N TYR A 311 -4.02 -9.81 3.30
CA TYR A 311 -3.77 -10.81 2.25
C TYR A 311 -4.91 -10.85 1.23
N GLY A 312 -5.14 -9.72 0.53
CA GLY A 312 -6.16 -9.60 -0.51
C GLY A 312 -5.55 -9.66 -1.90
N MET A 313 -4.81 -8.62 -2.30
CA MET A 313 -4.13 -8.52 -3.59
C MET A 313 -3.15 -9.69 -3.83
N PRO A 314 -2.25 -10.05 -2.90
CA PRO A 314 -1.36 -11.18 -3.08
C PRO A 314 -2.11 -12.51 -3.20
N ARG A 315 -3.20 -12.70 -2.44
CA ARG A 315 -4.07 -13.88 -2.55
C ARG A 315 -4.69 -13.99 -3.94
N ALA A 316 -5.19 -12.88 -4.47
CA ALA A 316 -5.77 -12.85 -5.82
C ALA A 316 -4.72 -13.21 -6.89
N ALA A 317 -3.50 -12.68 -6.77
CA ALA A 317 -2.38 -13.04 -7.65
C ALA A 317 -2.00 -14.52 -7.55
N ALA A 318 -1.96 -15.07 -6.33
CA ALA A 318 -1.70 -16.50 -6.10
C ALA A 318 -2.79 -17.37 -6.71
N ALA A 319 -4.07 -17.00 -6.53
CA ALA A 319 -5.22 -17.74 -7.09
C ALA A 319 -5.23 -17.76 -8.62
N LEU A 320 -4.77 -16.69 -9.27
CA LEU A 320 -4.61 -16.60 -10.72
C LEU A 320 -3.33 -17.28 -11.23
N GLY A 321 -2.46 -17.78 -10.34
CA GLY A 321 -1.14 -18.25 -10.72
C GLY A 321 -0.24 -17.15 -11.31
N ALA A 322 -0.50 -15.88 -10.99
CA ALA A 322 0.22 -14.74 -11.50
C ALA A 322 1.62 -14.58 -10.87
N ALA A 323 1.77 -14.93 -9.61
CA ALA A 323 3.06 -14.92 -8.91
C ALA A 323 3.84 -16.22 -9.22
N ALA A 324 5.10 -16.08 -9.63
CA ALA A 324 6.03 -17.20 -9.76
C ALA A 324 6.73 -17.53 -8.43
N LEU A 325 6.84 -16.54 -7.54
CA LEU A 325 7.37 -16.67 -6.18
C LEU A 325 6.35 -16.06 -5.21
N ILE A 326 6.15 -16.73 -4.06
CA ILE A 326 5.40 -16.18 -2.91
C ILE A 326 6.36 -16.23 -1.73
N ALA A 327 6.66 -15.07 -1.13
CA ALA A 327 7.75 -14.95 -0.18
C ALA A 327 7.54 -13.80 0.83
N THR A 328 8.31 -13.82 1.90
CA THR A 328 8.39 -12.73 2.89
C THR A 328 8.97 -11.46 2.29
N PRO A 329 8.78 -10.27 2.90
CA PRO A 329 9.41 -9.03 2.45
C PRO A 329 10.93 -9.13 2.31
N SER A 330 11.61 -9.81 3.25
CA SER A 330 13.06 -10.02 3.18
C SER A 330 13.46 -10.88 1.97
N GLU A 331 12.80 -12.01 1.76
CA GLU A 331 13.06 -12.88 0.60
C GLU A 331 12.70 -12.21 -0.74
N LEU A 332 11.68 -11.33 -0.75
CA LEU A 332 11.36 -10.50 -1.91
C LEU A 332 12.48 -9.50 -2.21
N SER A 333 13.07 -8.89 -1.19
CA SER A 333 14.25 -8.02 -1.35
C SER A 333 15.43 -8.79 -1.93
N ASP A 334 15.72 -9.98 -1.41
CA ASP A 334 16.79 -10.85 -1.91
C ASP A 334 16.55 -11.29 -3.35
N PHE A 335 15.32 -11.68 -3.68
CA PHE A 335 14.90 -12.02 -5.05
C PHE A 335 15.15 -10.86 -6.02
N LEU A 336 14.76 -9.64 -5.64
CA LEU A 336 14.94 -8.44 -6.46
C LEU A 336 16.42 -8.08 -6.62
N ILE A 337 17.19 -8.11 -5.53
CA ILE A 337 18.64 -7.86 -5.57
C ILE A 337 19.33 -8.89 -6.48
N HIS A 338 19.04 -10.18 -6.29
CA HIS A 338 19.64 -11.24 -7.13
C HIS A 338 19.25 -11.11 -8.60
N LYS A 339 17.99 -10.78 -8.90
CA LYS A 339 17.49 -10.60 -10.27
C LYS A 339 18.23 -9.51 -11.04
N PHE A 340 18.56 -8.40 -10.38
CA PHE A 340 19.13 -7.24 -11.07
C PHE A 340 20.65 -7.14 -10.93
N ILE A 341 21.23 -7.62 -9.83
CA ILE A 341 22.67 -7.53 -9.55
C ILE A 341 23.38 -8.85 -9.84
N GLY A 342 22.76 -9.99 -9.54
CA GLY A 342 23.36 -11.31 -9.78
C GLY A 342 23.63 -11.61 -11.27
N ASN A 343 22.92 -10.95 -12.18
CA ASN A 343 23.13 -11.08 -13.64
C ASN A 343 24.28 -10.21 -14.19
N THR A 344 24.87 -9.32 -13.40
CA THR A 344 25.95 -8.42 -13.86
C THR A 344 27.35 -9.06 -13.82
N GLN A 345 27.50 -10.30 -13.30
CA GLN A 345 28.81 -10.97 -13.26
C GLN A 345 29.10 -11.89 -14.47
N HIS A 346 28.22 -11.92 -15.48
CA HIS A 346 28.38 -12.78 -16.67
C HIS A 346 28.20 -12.03 -18.00
N GLY A 347 28.67 -10.79 -18.09
CA GLY A 347 28.72 -10.00 -19.31
C GLY A 347 30.15 -9.59 -19.69
#